data_fe58ed0ca38858087916b77ca0f1084f
#
_entry.id   fe58ed0ca38858087916b77ca0f1084f
#
_cell.length_a   1.000
_cell.length_b   1.000
_cell.length_c   1.000
_cell.angle_alpha   90.00
_cell.angle_beta   90.00
_cell.angle_gamma   90.00
#
_symmetry.space_group_name_H-M   'P 1'
#
loop_
_entity.id
_entity.type
_entity.pdbx_description
1 polymer ?
#
loop_
_entity_poly.entity_id
_entity_poly.type
_entity_poly.pdbx_seq_one_letter_code
_entity_poly.pdbx_strand_id
1 'polypeptide(L)'
;RLCMGELKHRFVLLQDGAAAIILNSKNQILLQSRADRDKWGLPGGCQELGERFQDTIIREIKEETNLDVKEEDLELVDIVSGESRRNDYPNGDVVINNTVLYCIKKYSGELKWDNESKNMKFFDIDKLPENQNDPDLIQIYLKRRKNK
;
A
#
# COMPACT_ATOMS: atom_id res chain seq x y z
N ARG A 1 15.84 -20.36 0.95
CA ARG A 1 15.51 -20.82 -0.38
C ARG A 1 14.46 -21.90 -0.35
N LEU A 2 13.47 -21.81 -1.23
CA LEU A 2 12.38 -22.77 -1.28
C LEU A 2 12.77 -24.03 -2.04
N CYS A 3 12.47 -25.18 -1.47
CA CYS A 3 12.51 -26.46 -2.16
C CYS A 3 11.08 -26.84 -2.55
N MET A 4 10.77 -26.72 -3.80
CA MET A 4 9.39 -26.89 -4.29
C MET A 4 8.81 -28.28 -4.02
N GLY A 5 9.66 -29.29 -3.99
CA GLY A 5 9.22 -30.65 -3.68
C GLY A 5 8.69 -30.84 -2.27
N GLU A 6 9.11 -29.97 -1.35
CA GLU A 6 8.69 -30.04 0.06
C GLU A 6 7.40 -29.26 0.32
N LEU A 7 6.96 -28.40 -0.63
CA LEU A 7 5.83 -27.51 -0.48
C LEU A 7 4.64 -27.97 -1.33
N LYS A 8 4.28 -29.24 -1.20
CA LYS A 8 3.25 -29.84 -2.07
C LYS A 8 1.87 -29.21 -1.95
N HIS A 9 1.53 -28.65 -0.80
CA HIS A 9 0.18 -28.19 -0.50
C HIS A 9 0.08 -26.73 -0.11
N ARG A 10 1.21 -26.02 -0.10
CA ARG A 10 1.22 -24.58 0.18
C ARG A 10 2.47 -23.94 -0.37
N PHE A 11 2.34 -22.66 -0.65
CA PHE A 11 3.45 -21.83 -1.06
C PHE A 11 3.73 -20.78 0.02
N VAL A 12 5.01 -20.51 0.24
CA VAL A 12 5.45 -19.36 1.01
C VAL A 12 6.15 -18.44 0.03
N LEU A 13 5.57 -17.28 -0.22
CA LEU A 13 6.03 -16.35 -1.23
C LEU A 13 6.49 -15.04 -0.59
N LEU A 14 7.61 -14.52 -1.10
CA LEU A 14 8.01 -13.14 -0.86
C LEU A 14 7.50 -12.33 -2.05
N GLN A 15 6.74 -11.29 -1.77
CA GLN A 15 6.16 -10.46 -2.81
C GLN A 15 6.56 -9.01 -2.54
N ASP A 16 7.15 -8.36 -3.54
CA ASP A 16 7.60 -6.99 -3.42
C ASP A 16 6.56 -6.04 -3.96
N GLY A 17 6.36 -4.94 -3.27
CA GLY A 17 5.41 -3.93 -3.70
C GLY A 17 5.69 -2.58 -3.08
N ALA A 18 4.78 -1.66 -3.32
CA ALA A 18 4.87 -0.30 -2.80
C ALA A 18 3.51 0.18 -2.35
N ALA A 19 3.49 1.05 -1.35
CA ALA A 19 2.28 1.68 -0.84
C ALA A 19 2.55 3.17 -0.62
N ALA A 20 1.48 3.95 -0.58
CA ALA A 20 1.62 5.40 -0.49
C ALA A 20 0.73 6.01 0.58
N ILE A 21 1.33 6.90 1.37
CA ILE A 21 0.62 7.84 2.21
C ILE A 21 0.40 9.09 1.36
N ILE A 22 -0.80 9.26 0.84
CA ILE A 22 -1.16 10.42 0.00
C ILE A 22 -1.89 11.42 0.89
N LEU A 23 -1.32 12.61 1.02
CA LEU A 23 -1.85 13.66 1.88
C LEU A 23 -2.49 14.78 1.08
N ASN A 24 -3.62 15.30 1.58
CA ASN A 24 -4.20 16.52 1.05
C ASN A 24 -3.67 17.74 1.81
N SER A 25 -4.18 18.94 1.49
CA SER A 25 -3.75 20.19 2.12
C SER A 25 -4.04 20.25 3.63
N LYS A 26 -4.94 19.38 4.11
CA LYS A 26 -5.30 19.29 5.53
C LYS A 26 -4.54 18.18 6.26
N ASN A 27 -3.54 17.58 5.61
CA ASN A 27 -2.77 16.45 6.13
C ASN A 27 -3.62 15.23 6.46
N GLN A 28 -4.70 15.03 5.72
CA GLN A 28 -5.51 13.83 5.80
C GLN A 28 -4.94 12.76 4.88
N ILE A 29 -5.07 11.51 5.27
CA ILE A 29 -4.54 10.36 4.53
C ILE A 29 -5.62 9.76 3.64
N LEU A 30 -5.27 9.52 2.38
CA LEU A 30 -6.16 8.86 1.43
C LEU A 30 -6.19 7.36 1.70
N LEU A 31 -7.38 6.83 1.95
CA LEU A 31 -7.60 5.40 2.08
C LEU A 31 -8.66 4.94 1.10
N GLN A 32 -8.58 3.69 0.70
CA GLN A 32 -9.56 3.06 -0.18
C GLN A 32 -10.14 1.82 0.48
N SER A 33 -11.43 1.61 0.26
CA SER A 33 -12.14 0.41 0.67
C SER A 33 -12.43 -0.41 -0.58
N ARG A 34 -11.86 -1.59 -0.68
CA ARG A 34 -12.00 -2.43 -1.87
C ARG A 34 -13.36 -3.13 -1.88
N ALA A 35 -13.88 -3.39 -3.09
CA ALA A 35 -15.17 -4.05 -3.27
C ALA A 35 -15.16 -5.48 -2.74
N ASP A 36 -14.02 -6.15 -2.78
CA ASP A 36 -13.86 -7.54 -2.34
C ASP A 36 -13.53 -7.70 -0.85
N ARG A 37 -13.29 -6.58 -0.15
CA ARG A 37 -12.89 -6.58 1.27
C ARG A 37 -13.58 -5.46 2.01
N ASP A 38 -13.97 -5.73 3.24
CA ASP A 38 -14.59 -4.73 4.09
C ASP A 38 -13.54 -4.05 4.99
N LYS A 39 -12.45 -3.61 4.35
CA LYS A 39 -11.33 -2.96 5.04
C LYS A 39 -10.81 -1.79 4.25
N TRP A 40 -10.30 -0.80 4.97
CA TRP A 40 -9.66 0.37 4.39
C TRP A 40 -8.16 0.15 4.32
N GLY A 41 -7.57 0.49 3.18
CA GLY A 41 -6.13 0.34 2.98
C GLY A 41 -5.52 1.49 2.20
N LEU A 42 -4.19 1.51 2.20
CA LEU A 42 -3.43 2.48 1.43
C LEU A 42 -3.44 2.11 -0.05
N PRO A 43 -3.42 3.11 -0.95
CA PRO A 43 -3.15 2.84 -2.36
C PRO A 43 -1.78 2.19 -2.54
N GLY A 44 -1.70 1.23 -3.43
CA GLY A 44 -0.46 0.52 -3.70
C GLY A 44 -0.71 -0.84 -4.29
N GLY A 45 0.36 -1.55 -4.56
CA GLY A 45 0.27 -2.89 -5.12
C GLY A 45 1.63 -3.50 -5.42
N CYS A 46 1.59 -4.61 -6.13
CA CYS A 46 2.76 -5.43 -6.38
C CYS A 46 3.59 -4.90 -7.54
N GLN A 47 4.90 -5.04 -7.39
CA GLN A 47 5.85 -4.71 -8.44
C GLN A 47 5.67 -5.65 -9.63
N GLU A 48 5.69 -5.11 -10.82
CA GLU A 48 5.72 -5.88 -12.05
C GLU A 48 7.16 -6.04 -12.52
N LEU A 49 7.40 -7.07 -13.32
CA LEU A 49 8.74 -7.32 -13.86
C LEU A 49 9.28 -6.11 -14.60
N GLY A 50 10.50 -5.73 -14.29
CA GLY A 50 11.16 -4.59 -14.93
C GLY A 50 10.88 -3.24 -14.33
N GLU A 51 9.96 -3.17 -13.36
CA GLU A 51 9.66 -1.90 -12.69
C GLU A 51 10.64 -1.64 -11.54
N ARG A 52 11.00 -0.38 -11.37
CA ARG A 52 11.55 0.10 -10.11
C ARG A 52 10.38 0.34 -9.15
N PHE A 53 10.64 0.45 -7.85
CA PHE A 53 9.57 0.73 -6.89
C PHE A 53 8.87 2.07 -7.17
N GLN A 54 9.61 3.06 -7.65
CA GLN A 54 9.03 4.34 -8.04
C GLN A 54 8.02 4.16 -9.18
N ASP A 55 8.34 3.32 -10.14
CA ASP A 55 7.43 3.03 -11.26
C ASP A 55 6.17 2.32 -10.77
N THR A 56 6.34 1.38 -9.86
CA THR A 56 5.23 0.63 -9.27
C THR A 56 4.24 1.54 -8.59
N ILE A 57 4.72 2.43 -7.71
CA ILE A 57 3.80 3.27 -6.95
C ILE A 57 3.11 4.31 -7.84
N ILE A 58 3.82 4.87 -8.82
CA ILE A 58 3.22 5.82 -9.75
C ILE A 58 2.13 5.14 -10.58
N ARG A 59 2.39 3.93 -11.06
CA ARG A 59 1.42 3.15 -11.83
C ARG A 59 0.20 2.78 -10.99
N GLU A 60 0.43 2.24 -9.79
CA GLU A 60 -0.66 1.80 -8.91
C GLU A 60 -1.55 2.97 -8.49
N ILE A 61 -0.95 4.12 -8.17
CA ILE A 61 -1.72 5.31 -7.83
C ILE A 61 -2.57 5.74 -9.01
N LYS A 62 -2.01 5.72 -10.21
CA LYS A 62 -2.77 6.08 -11.41
C LYS A 62 -3.94 5.12 -11.66
N GLU A 63 -3.69 3.82 -11.55
CA GLU A 63 -4.73 2.82 -11.76
C GLU A 63 -5.83 2.88 -10.72
N GLU A 64 -5.48 3.05 -9.46
CA GLU A 64 -6.45 2.99 -8.37
C GLU A 64 -7.15 4.31 -8.10
N THR A 65 -6.45 5.43 -8.25
CA THR A 65 -6.96 6.75 -7.83
C THR A 65 -7.12 7.75 -8.96
N ASN A 66 -6.57 7.47 -10.12
CA ASN A 66 -6.49 8.40 -11.26
C ASN A 66 -5.58 9.61 -11.03
N LEU A 67 -4.85 9.66 -9.93
CA LEU A 67 -3.93 10.76 -9.67
C LEU A 67 -2.61 10.57 -10.41
N ASP A 68 -2.03 11.69 -10.82
CA ASP A 68 -0.74 11.73 -11.49
C ASP A 68 0.33 12.20 -10.51
N VAL A 69 1.37 11.40 -10.33
CA VAL A 69 2.46 11.68 -9.41
C VAL A 69 3.78 11.64 -10.17
N LYS A 70 4.63 12.61 -9.91
CA LYS A 70 5.97 12.66 -10.51
C LYS A 70 6.97 11.97 -9.58
N GLU A 71 7.97 11.37 -10.16
CA GLU A 71 9.00 10.68 -9.36
C GLU A 71 9.68 11.61 -8.36
N GLU A 72 9.91 12.86 -8.73
CA GLU A 72 10.53 13.86 -7.86
C GLU A 72 9.70 14.21 -6.62
N ASP A 73 8.41 13.91 -6.64
CA ASP A 73 7.50 14.17 -5.53
C ASP A 73 7.29 12.96 -4.62
N LEU A 74 7.99 11.87 -4.88
CA LEU A 74 7.98 10.70 -4.01
C LEU A 74 8.97 10.89 -2.87
N GLU A 75 8.48 10.77 -1.64
CA GLU A 75 9.33 10.83 -0.45
C GLU A 75 9.35 9.45 0.19
N LEU A 76 10.52 8.84 0.27
CA LEU A 76 10.66 7.53 0.90
C LEU A 76 10.46 7.65 2.41
N VAL A 77 9.52 6.87 2.93
CA VAL A 77 9.27 6.81 4.38
C VAL A 77 10.06 5.67 5.01
N ASP A 78 9.86 4.46 4.49
CA ASP A 78 10.54 3.27 5.01
C ASP A 78 10.39 2.10 4.04
N ILE A 79 11.18 1.07 4.32
CA ILE A 79 11.03 -0.24 3.68
C ILE A 79 10.59 -1.19 4.78
N VAL A 80 9.41 -1.79 4.63
CA VAL A 80 8.78 -2.58 5.67
C VAL A 80 8.72 -4.05 5.24
N SER A 81 9.30 -4.91 6.06
CA SER A 81 9.37 -6.34 5.77
C SER A 81 9.22 -7.14 7.07
N GLY A 82 9.22 -8.45 6.96
CA GLY A 82 9.17 -9.32 8.12
C GLY A 82 7.76 -9.80 8.46
N GLU A 83 7.62 -10.35 9.66
CA GLU A 83 6.38 -11.02 10.06
C GLU A 83 5.15 -10.11 10.09
N SER A 84 5.31 -8.81 10.32
CA SER A 84 4.18 -7.88 10.30
C SER A 84 3.52 -7.82 8.92
N ARG A 85 4.22 -8.24 7.88
CA ARG A 85 3.73 -8.21 6.49
C ARG A 85 3.25 -9.57 6.00
N ARG A 86 3.08 -10.52 6.92
CA ARG A 86 2.62 -11.87 6.60
C ARG A 86 1.11 -11.92 6.44
N ASN A 87 0.67 -12.55 5.37
CA ASN A 87 -0.75 -12.85 5.11
C ASN A 87 -0.92 -14.35 4.89
N ASP A 88 -1.77 -14.96 5.68
CA ASP A 88 -2.13 -16.37 5.53
C ASP A 88 -3.49 -16.45 4.83
N TYR A 89 -3.51 -17.12 3.69
CA TYR A 89 -4.74 -17.28 2.91
C TYR A 89 -5.47 -18.57 3.28
N PRO A 90 -6.79 -18.61 3.08
CA PRO A 90 -7.58 -19.82 3.44
C PRO A 90 -7.14 -21.10 2.75
N ASN A 91 -6.53 -21.01 1.56
CA ASN A 91 -6.04 -22.18 0.83
C ASN A 91 -4.70 -22.70 1.37
N GLY A 92 -4.15 -22.08 2.40
CA GLY A 92 -2.87 -22.48 2.99
C GLY A 92 -1.65 -21.74 2.46
N ASP A 93 -1.82 -20.90 1.45
CA ASP A 93 -0.71 -20.09 0.94
C ASP A 93 -0.33 -19.00 1.96
N VAL A 94 0.95 -18.71 2.03
CA VAL A 94 1.48 -17.64 2.87
C VAL A 94 2.22 -16.65 1.98
N VAL A 95 1.88 -15.38 2.12
CA VAL A 95 2.56 -14.31 1.37
C VAL A 95 3.12 -13.32 2.37
N ILE A 96 4.40 -13.01 2.23
CA ILE A 96 5.04 -11.95 3.01
C ILE A 96 5.30 -10.80 2.05
N ASN A 97 4.65 -9.66 2.29
CA ASN A 97 4.72 -8.50 1.42
C ASN A 97 5.83 -7.56 1.88
N ASN A 98 6.93 -7.54 1.13
CA ASN A 98 7.96 -6.53 1.34
C ASN A 98 7.48 -5.23 0.68
N THR A 99 7.32 -4.19 1.46
CA THR A 99 6.66 -2.98 1.00
C THR A 99 7.55 -1.76 1.14
N VAL A 100 7.70 -1.02 0.05
CA VAL A 100 8.35 0.29 0.07
C VAL A 100 7.25 1.32 0.29
N LEU A 101 7.35 2.09 1.37
CA LEU A 101 6.33 3.06 1.75
C LEU A 101 6.79 4.46 1.38
N TYR A 102 5.96 5.14 0.59
CA TYR A 102 6.20 6.52 0.16
C TYR A 102 5.19 7.47 0.79
N CYS A 103 5.58 8.71 0.98
CA CYS A 103 4.68 9.81 1.32
C CYS A 103 4.62 10.77 0.13
N ILE A 104 3.41 11.20 -0.24
CA ILE A 104 3.18 12.02 -1.44
C ILE A 104 2.29 13.19 -1.06
N LYS A 105 2.83 14.40 -1.20
CA LYS A 105 2.11 15.63 -0.87
C LYS A 105 1.74 16.43 -2.12
N LYS A 106 2.42 16.17 -3.24
CA LYS A 106 2.17 16.86 -4.52
C LYS A 106 1.72 15.87 -5.57
N TYR A 107 0.61 16.17 -6.19
CA TYR A 107 0.03 15.37 -7.26
C TYR A 107 -0.98 16.21 -8.02
N SER A 108 -1.44 15.71 -9.14
CA SER A 108 -2.46 16.37 -9.96
C SER A 108 -3.53 15.37 -10.36
N GLY A 109 -4.59 15.85 -11.00
CA GLY A 109 -5.70 15.02 -11.43
C GLY A 109 -6.82 14.96 -10.42
N GLU A 110 -7.90 14.29 -10.79
CA GLU A 110 -9.07 14.12 -9.96
C GLU A 110 -9.18 12.68 -9.48
N LEU A 111 -9.58 12.50 -8.23
CA LEU A 111 -9.86 11.17 -7.71
C LEU A 111 -10.98 10.51 -8.50
N LYS A 112 -10.67 9.35 -9.05
CA LYS A 112 -11.64 8.48 -9.72
C LYS A 112 -11.25 7.05 -9.44
N TRP A 113 -12.23 6.19 -9.23
CA TRP A 113 -11.97 4.77 -9.01
C TRP A 113 -13.02 3.95 -9.75
N ASP A 114 -12.65 2.71 -10.05
CA ASP A 114 -13.50 1.78 -10.78
C ASP A 114 -14.31 0.88 -9.82
N ASN A 115 -14.88 -0.19 -10.36
CA ASN A 115 -15.71 -1.12 -9.61
C ASN A 115 -14.95 -1.96 -8.58
N GLU A 116 -13.62 -1.94 -8.59
CA GLU A 116 -12.82 -2.70 -7.64
C GLU A 116 -12.79 -2.03 -6.26
N SER A 117 -13.03 -0.74 -6.22
CA SER A 117 -13.06 0.02 -4.97
C SER A 117 -14.48 0.41 -4.63
N LYS A 118 -14.90 0.12 -3.38
CA LYS A 118 -16.21 0.56 -2.88
C LYS A 118 -16.23 2.05 -2.63
N ASN A 119 -15.14 2.59 -2.13
CA ASN A 119 -15.05 3.99 -1.75
C ASN A 119 -13.61 4.41 -1.60
N MET A 120 -13.39 5.70 -1.64
CA MET A 120 -12.06 6.29 -1.47
C MET A 120 -12.25 7.67 -0.87
N LYS A 121 -11.56 7.94 0.24
CA LYS A 121 -11.65 9.25 0.86
C LYS A 121 -10.46 9.55 1.74
N PHE A 122 -10.29 10.84 2.06
CA PHE A 122 -9.27 11.30 2.98
C PHE A 122 -9.80 11.25 4.41
N PHE A 123 -8.96 10.73 5.31
CA PHE A 123 -9.28 10.60 6.72
C PHE A 123 -8.35 11.47 7.56
N ASP A 124 -8.89 12.10 8.59
CA ASP A 124 -8.07 12.74 9.61
C ASP A 124 -7.22 11.68 10.31
N ILE A 125 -6.00 12.02 10.63
CA ILE A 125 -5.07 11.12 11.32
C ILE A 125 -5.65 10.66 12.67
N ASP A 126 -6.42 11.52 13.32
CA ASP A 126 -7.04 11.22 14.61
C ASP A 126 -8.35 10.45 14.49
N LYS A 127 -8.84 10.24 13.28
CA LYS A 127 -10.14 9.60 13.01
C LYS A 127 -10.02 8.51 11.96
N LEU A 128 -8.93 7.75 11.99
CA LEU A 128 -8.74 6.64 11.07
C LEU A 128 -9.75 5.54 11.35
N PRO A 129 -10.19 4.80 10.31
CA PRO A 129 -11.12 3.70 10.52
C PRO A 129 -10.45 2.58 11.33
N GLU A 130 -11.24 1.86 12.12
CA GLU A 130 -10.73 0.73 12.91
C GLU A 130 -10.35 -0.45 12.02
N ASN A 131 -11.06 -0.59 10.91
CA ASN A 131 -10.93 -1.73 10.01
C ASN A 131 -9.93 -1.43 8.91
N GLN A 132 -8.65 -1.65 9.18
CA GLN A 132 -7.57 -1.33 8.26
C GLN A 132 -6.83 -2.56 7.77
N ASN A 133 -6.40 -2.51 6.50
CA ASN A 133 -5.53 -3.55 5.91
C ASN A 133 -4.07 -3.39 6.33
N ASP A 134 -3.61 -2.16 6.45
CA ASP A 134 -2.19 -1.85 6.63
C ASP A 134 -1.94 -0.95 7.85
N PRO A 135 -2.41 -1.34 9.04
CA PRO A 135 -2.22 -0.48 10.22
C PRO A 135 -0.75 -0.27 10.57
N ASP A 136 0.10 -1.26 10.30
CA ASP A 136 1.53 -1.18 10.54
C ASP A 136 2.19 -0.08 9.70
N LEU A 137 1.81 0.04 8.43
CA LEU A 137 2.38 1.04 7.53
C LEU A 137 2.00 2.46 7.97
N ILE A 138 0.75 2.65 8.38
CA ILE A 138 0.30 3.95 8.85
C ILE A 138 1.01 4.33 10.14
N GLN A 139 1.18 3.39 11.07
CA GLN A 139 1.90 3.64 12.32
C GLN A 139 3.35 4.01 12.07
N ILE A 140 4.01 3.35 11.12
CA ILE A 140 5.38 3.68 10.76
C ILE A 140 5.47 5.11 10.23
N TYR A 141 4.55 5.50 9.36
CA TYR A 141 4.50 6.86 8.85
C TYR A 141 4.32 7.88 9.98
N LEU A 142 3.37 7.66 10.88
CA LEU A 142 3.10 8.57 11.98
C LEU A 142 4.30 8.71 12.91
N LYS A 143 5.00 7.61 13.16
CA LYS A 143 6.20 7.60 13.99
C LYS A 143 7.34 8.38 13.33
N ARG A 144 7.58 8.16 12.05
CA ARG A 144 8.61 8.86 11.29
C ARG A 144 8.32 10.37 11.23
N ARG A 145 7.06 10.73 11.09
CA ARG A 145 6.65 12.13 11.04
C ARG A 145 6.99 12.89 12.32
N LYS A 146 6.81 12.23 13.47
CA LYS A 146 7.11 12.86 14.77
C LYS A 146 8.59 13.10 15.01
N ASN A 147 9.45 12.33 14.33
CA ASN A 147 10.90 12.39 14.54
C ASN A 147 11.62 13.33 13.56
N LYS A 148 10.87 14.08 12.77
CA LYS A 148 11.43 15.08 11.85
C LYS A 148 11.38 16.47 12.44
#